data_cf4df8a248adeb75da442cf8f0ed9f8d
#
_entry.id   cf4df8a248adeb75da442cf8f0ed9f8d
#
_cell.length_a   1.000
_cell.length_b   1.000
_cell.length_c   1.000
_cell.angle_alpha   90.00
_cell.angle_beta   90.00
_cell.angle_gamma   90.00
#
_symmetry.space_group_name_H-M   'P 1'
#
loop_
_entity.id
_entity.type
_entity.pdbx_description
1 polymer ?
#
loop_
_entity_poly.entity_id
_entity_poly.type
_entity_poly.pdbx_seq_one_letter_code
_entity_poly.pdbx_strand_id
1 'polypeptide(L)'
;MLTAAKDLFVSNGYTATTVADIAERARVSLDTVYATVGRKPALLRELVETAISGNERAIPAEQREYVARIRTATTARDKITIYAHAITGIQQRMAPVFLALRDAATTDHDCGALWAEIAERRATNMRTFATDLRSTGELRDDLTNEDVADIIWSMNAAEYWVLLVHERGWNAERFTGWLIDAWTRLLLRSP
;
A
#
# COMPACT_ATOMS: atom_id res chain seq x y z
N MET A 1 -1.68 5.36 -20.86
CA MET A 1 -1.43 6.62 -20.14
C MET A 1 -0.95 6.37 -18.71
N LEU A 2 -1.68 5.71 -17.84
CA LEU A 2 -1.22 5.43 -16.46
C LEU A 2 0.09 4.64 -16.41
N THR A 3 0.29 3.64 -17.27
CA THR A 3 1.56 2.91 -17.38
C THR A 3 2.72 3.84 -17.73
N ALA A 4 2.54 4.73 -18.71
CA ALA A 4 3.55 5.71 -19.10
C ALA A 4 3.89 6.68 -17.95
N ALA A 5 2.89 7.15 -17.23
CA ALA A 5 3.08 8.01 -16.06
C ALA A 5 3.84 7.27 -14.94
N LYS A 6 3.46 6.01 -14.65
CA LYS A 6 4.17 5.17 -13.69
C LYS A 6 5.65 5.02 -14.04
N ASP A 7 5.93 4.62 -15.28
CA ASP A 7 7.31 4.40 -15.74
C ASP A 7 8.15 5.67 -15.57
N LEU A 8 7.61 6.82 -15.97
CA LEU A 8 8.31 8.11 -15.88
C LEU A 8 8.49 8.59 -14.44
N PHE A 9 7.46 8.48 -13.59
CA PHE A 9 7.58 8.87 -12.19
C PHE A 9 8.57 7.99 -11.42
N VAL A 10 8.64 6.70 -11.74
CA VAL A 10 9.57 5.77 -11.09
C VAL A 10 11.00 5.96 -11.61
N SER A 11 11.19 6.19 -12.93
CA SER A 11 12.54 6.31 -13.51
C SER A 11 13.17 7.68 -13.37
N ASN A 12 12.39 8.75 -13.54
CA ASN A 12 12.88 10.13 -13.58
C ASN A 12 12.55 10.93 -12.32
N GLY A 13 11.67 10.40 -11.47
CA GLY A 13 11.08 11.10 -10.34
C GLY A 13 9.90 12.00 -10.74
N TYR A 14 9.11 12.37 -9.73
CA TYR A 14 7.92 13.20 -9.94
C TYR A 14 8.26 14.58 -10.47
N THR A 15 9.23 15.26 -9.88
CA THR A 15 9.55 16.67 -10.20
C THR A 15 10.04 16.81 -11.64
N ALA A 16 10.91 15.91 -12.10
CA ALA A 16 11.48 15.98 -13.45
C ALA A 16 10.52 15.52 -14.56
N THR A 17 9.43 14.85 -14.23
CA THR A 17 8.44 14.37 -15.21
C THR A 17 7.38 15.44 -15.48
N THR A 18 7.16 15.80 -16.74
CA THR A 18 6.09 16.72 -17.17
C THR A 18 4.87 15.95 -17.70
N VAL A 19 3.71 16.63 -17.76
CA VAL A 19 2.51 16.05 -18.41
C VAL A 19 2.74 15.87 -19.92
N ALA A 20 3.58 16.69 -20.52
CA ALA A 20 3.95 16.55 -21.93
C ALA A 20 4.76 15.27 -22.18
N ASP A 21 5.74 14.95 -21.32
CA ASP A 21 6.50 13.70 -21.41
C ASP A 21 5.60 12.46 -21.31
N ILE A 22 4.59 12.55 -20.43
CA ILE A 22 3.60 11.47 -20.25
C ILE A 22 2.73 11.34 -21.50
N ALA A 23 2.27 12.43 -22.09
CA ALA A 23 1.47 12.44 -23.32
C ALA A 23 2.26 11.83 -24.49
N GLU A 24 3.51 12.26 -24.67
CA GLU A 24 4.42 11.72 -25.70
C GLU A 24 4.66 10.22 -25.50
N ARG A 25 5.02 9.78 -24.30
CA ARG A 25 5.26 8.38 -23.97
C ARG A 25 4.02 7.53 -24.15
N ALA A 26 2.83 8.06 -23.85
CA ALA A 26 1.54 7.39 -24.00
C ALA A 26 0.99 7.46 -25.44
N ARG A 27 1.62 8.22 -26.33
CA ARG A 27 1.19 8.47 -27.71
C ARG A 27 -0.24 9.05 -27.78
N VAL A 28 -0.53 10.00 -26.91
CA VAL A 28 -1.80 10.75 -26.90
C VAL A 28 -1.53 12.24 -26.92
N SER A 29 -2.55 13.06 -27.21
CA SER A 29 -2.40 14.51 -27.13
C SER A 29 -2.33 14.99 -25.66
N LEU A 30 -1.70 16.14 -25.44
CA LEU A 30 -1.67 16.77 -24.13
C LEU A 30 -3.08 17.07 -23.61
N ASP A 31 -3.97 17.53 -24.50
CA ASP A 31 -5.38 17.76 -24.15
C ASP A 31 -6.11 16.48 -23.72
N THR A 32 -5.77 15.34 -24.30
CA THR A 32 -6.30 14.05 -23.89
C THR A 32 -5.91 13.71 -22.46
N VAL A 33 -4.66 13.99 -22.05
CA VAL A 33 -4.22 13.75 -20.69
C VAL A 33 -4.98 14.63 -19.71
N TYR A 34 -5.07 15.94 -19.99
CA TYR A 34 -5.80 16.87 -19.12
C TYR A 34 -7.29 16.57 -19.03
N ALA A 35 -7.93 16.17 -20.13
CA ALA A 35 -9.35 15.82 -20.16
C ALA A 35 -9.66 14.51 -19.40
N THR A 36 -8.72 13.56 -19.39
CA THR A 36 -8.96 12.22 -18.83
C THR A 36 -8.61 12.13 -17.34
N VAL A 37 -7.49 12.68 -16.93
CA VAL A 37 -6.96 12.52 -15.56
C VAL A 37 -6.63 13.85 -14.89
N GLY A 38 -6.43 14.92 -15.66
CA GLY A 38 -6.13 16.24 -15.13
C GLY A 38 -4.62 16.49 -14.92
N ARG A 39 -4.25 17.05 -13.76
CA ARG A 39 -2.88 17.43 -13.43
C ARG A 39 -2.05 16.27 -12.87
N LYS A 40 -0.73 16.44 -12.79
CA LYS A 40 0.21 15.44 -12.25
C LYS A 40 -0.20 14.82 -10.90
N PRO A 41 -0.66 15.56 -9.88
CA PRO A 41 -1.11 14.96 -8.62
C PRO A 41 -2.28 14.00 -8.81
N ALA A 42 -3.22 14.29 -9.71
CA ALA A 42 -4.34 13.41 -10.01
C ALA A 42 -3.90 12.11 -10.69
N LEU A 43 -2.91 12.18 -11.61
CA LEU A 43 -2.28 10.99 -12.19
C LEU A 43 -1.63 10.11 -11.12
N LEU A 44 -0.92 10.71 -10.19
CA LEU A 44 -0.26 10.00 -9.11
C LEU A 44 -1.28 9.35 -8.15
N ARG A 45 -2.39 10.06 -7.85
CA ARG A 45 -3.52 9.49 -7.09
C ARG A 45 -4.08 8.24 -7.77
N GLU A 46 -4.38 8.33 -9.06
CA GLU A 46 -4.95 7.21 -9.82
C GLU A 46 -3.99 6.01 -9.87
N LEU A 47 -2.69 6.26 -10.01
CA LEU A 47 -1.66 5.22 -9.95
C LEU A 47 -1.62 4.52 -8.59
N VAL A 48 -1.72 5.26 -7.49
CA VAL A 48 -1.76 4.68 -6.14
C VAL A 48 -3.02 3.85 -5.96
N GLU A 49 -4.19 4.36 -6.32
CA GLU A 49 -5.46 3.65 -6.14
C GLU A 49 -5.53 2.35 -6.97
N THR A 50 -5.08 2.39 -8.22
CA THR A 50 -5.02 1.20 -9.08
C THR A 50 -3.98 0.19 -8.59
N ALA A 51 -2.81 0.65 -8.11
CA ALA A 51 -1.79 -0.24 -7.54
C ALA A 51 -2.28 -0.95 -6.26
N ILE A 52 -2.99 -0.23 -5.39
CA ILE A 52 -3.59 -0.81 -4.16
C ILE A 52 -4.67 -1.82 -4.51
N SER A 53 -5.54 -1.52 -5.46
CA SER A 53 -6.65 -2.40 -5.85
C SER A 53 -6.18 -3.65 -6.58
N GLY A 54 -5.07 -3.55 -7.33
CA GLY A 54 -4.60 -4.61 -8.21
C GLY A 54 -5.48 -4.82 -9.45
N ASN A 55 -6.39 -3.88 -9.72
CA ASN A 55 -7.33 -3.87 -10.84
C ASN A 55 -7.21 -2.55 -11.60
N GLU A 56 -7.75 -2.50 -12.80
CA GLU A 56 -7.78 -1.29 -13.63
C GLU A 56 -8.60 -0.14 -13.01
N ARG A 57 -9.44 -0.46 -12.02
CA ARG A 57 -10.25 0.52 -11.27
C ARG A 57 -10.01 0.38 -9.78
N ALA A 58 -10.07 1.50 -9.06
CA ALA A 58 -10.05 1.52 -7.60
C ALA A 58 -11.24 0.73 -7.03
N ILE A 59 -10.94 -0.19 -6.10
CA ILE A 59 -11.93 -0.97 -5.35
C ILE A 59 -11.85 -0.56 -3.89
N PRO A 60 -12.97 -0.16 -3.24
CA PRO A 60 -13.01 0.11 -1.81
C PRO A 60 -12.43 -1.06 -0.99
N ALA A 61 -11.77 -0.74 0.13
CA ALA A 61 -11.06 -1.74 0.93
C ALA A 61 -11.97 -2.91 1.34
N GLU A 62 -13.19 -2.60 1.77
CA GLU A 62 -14.19 -3.56 2.23
C GLU A 62 -14.70 -4.53 1.14
N GLN A 63 -14.54 -4.19 -0.12
CA GLN A 63 -14.94 -5.01 -1.27
C GLN A 63 -13.80 -5.88 -1.82
N ARG A 64 -12.59 -5.78 -1.25
CA ARG A 64 -11.45 -6.59 -1.69
C ARG A 64 -11.59 -8.01 -1.17
N GLU A 65 -11.29 -8.99 -2.02
CA GLU A 65 -11.44 -10.41 -1.71
C GLU A 65 -10.73 -10.80 -0.40
N TYR A 66 -9.50 -10.33 -0.18
CA TYR A 66 -8.75 -10.67 1.04
C TYR A 66 -9.42 -10.16 2.31
N VAL A 67 -10.15 -9.03 2.27
CA VAL A 67 -10.90 -8.51 3.43
C VAL A 67 -12.07 -9.42 3.76
N ALA A 68 -12.80 -9.92 2.76
CA ALA A 68 -13.86 -10.90 2.98
C ALA A 68 -13.30 -12.19 3.59
N ARG A 69 -12.16 -12.68 3.10
CA ARG A 69 -11.46 -13.86 3.64
C ARG A 69 -11.00 -13.66 5.09
N ILE A 70 -10.46 -12.47 5.43
CA ILE A 70 -10.09 -12.13 6.81
C ILE A 70 -11.32 -12.19 7.73
N ARG A 71 -12.47 -11.62 7.31
CA ARG A 71 -13.71 -11.63 8.12
C ARG A 71 -14.23 -13.03 8.41
N THR A 72 -14.03 -13.97 7.48
CA THR A 72 -14.50 -15.36 7.64
C THR A 72 -13.50 -16.28 8.36
N ALA A 73 -12.24 -15.91 8.42
CA ALA A 73 -11.22 -16.69 9.16
C ALA A 73 -11.47 -16.62 10.66
N THR A 74 -11.28 -17.75 11.35
CA THR A 74 -11.64 -17.91 12.77
C THR A 74 -10.46 -17.71 13.71
N THR A 75 -9.22 -17.89 13.25
CA THR A 75 -8.01 -17.72 14.07
C THR A 75 -7.26 -16.44 13.70
N ALA A 76 -6.60 -15.83 14.70
CA ALA A 76 -5.76 -14.65 14.43
C ALA A 76 -4.61 -15.00 13.49
N ARG A 77 -4.04 -16.19 13.59
CA ARG A 77 -2.97 -16.67 12.70
C ARG A 77 -3.41 -16.70 11.23
N ASP A 78 -4.61 -17.23 10.95
CA ASP A 78 -5.14 -17.28 9.59
C ASP A 78 -5.39 -15.87 9.05
N LYS A 79 -5.99 -14.98 9.86
CA LYS A 79 -6.20 -13.57 9.50
C LYS A 79 -4.89 -12.86 9.16
N ILE A 80 -3.85 -13.03 9.99
CA ILE A 80 -2.49 -12.50 9.76
C ILE A 80 -1.91 -13.07 8.46
N THR A 81 -2.03 -14.36 8.24
CA THR A 81 -1.51 -15.03 7.03
C THR A 81 -2.16 -14.48 5.77
N ILE A 82 -3.49 -14.36 5.76
CA ILE A 82 -4.24 -13.79 4.62
C ILE A 82 -3.78 -12.35 4.36
N TYR A 83 -3.65 -11.54 5.42
CA TYR A 83 -3.22 -10.15 5.28
C TYR A 83 -1.79 -10.02 4.78
N ALA A 84 -0.85 -10.84 5.28
CA ALA A 84 0.55 -10.84 4.84
C ALA A 84 0.69 -11.13 3.34
N HIS A 85 -0.06 -12.10 2.83
CA HIS A 85 -0.10 -12.38 1.38
C HIS A 85 -0.67 -11.20 0.59
N ALA A 86 -1.76 -10.61 1.07
CA ALA A 86 -2.40 -9.48 0.40
C ALA A 86 -1.47 -8.26 0.35
N ILE A 87 -0.84 -7.88 1.48
CA ILE A 87 0.05 -6.72 1.52
C ILE A 87 1.32 -6.93 0.70
N THR A 88 1.86 -8.15 0.65
CA THR A 88 2.98 -8.48 -0.23
C THR A 88 2.63 -8.20 -1.70
N GLY A 89 1.49 -8.67 -2.19
CA GLY A 89 1.04 -8.39 -3.54
C GLY A 89 0.74 -6.90 -3.79
N ILE A 90 0.25 -6.19 -2.80
CA ILE A 90 0.07 -4.73 -2.87
C ILE A 90 1.43 -4.04 -2.99
N GLN A 91 2.41 -4.38 -2.15
CA GLN A 91 3.72 -3.74 -2.16
C GLN A 91 4.49 -3.96 -3.47
N GLN A 92 4.39 -5.14 -4.08
CA GLN A 92 4.97 -5.40 -5.40
C GLN A 92 4.54 -4.37 -6.46
N ARG A 93 3.27 -3.94 -6.40
CA ARG A 93 2.70 -2.99 -7.37
C ARG A 93 2.88 -1.54 -6.94
N MET A 94 2.74 -1.29 -5.64
CA MET A 94 2.57 0.04 -5.08
C MET A 94 3.89 0.67 -4.64
N ALA A 95 4.86 -0.10 -4.13
CA ALA A 95 6.05 0.46 -3.50
C ALA A 95 6.79 1.50 -4.36
N PRO A 96 7.05 1.26 -5.67
CA PRO A 96 7.72 2.26 -6.51
C PRO A 96 6.90 3.57 -6.67
N VAL A 97 5.58 3.44 -6.83
CA VAL A 97 4.67 4.60 -6.98
C VAL A 97 4.56 5.36 -5.66
N PHE A 98 4.49 4.64 -4.55
CA PHE A 98 4.38 5.23 -3.23
C PHE A 98 5.64 6.02 -2.82
N LEU A 99 6.82 5.52 -3.18
CA LEU A 99 8.07 6.26 -2.99
C LEU A 99 8.08 7.54 -3.82
N ALA A 100 7.64 7.49 -5.09
CA ALA A 100 7.51 8.68 -5.92
C ALA A 100 6.51 9.70 -5.32
N LEU A 101 5.40 9.23 -4.73
CA LEU A 101 4.46 10.10 -4.01
C LEU A 101 5.10 10.71 -2.77
N ARG A 102 5.83 9.93 -1.96
CA ARG A 102 6.52 10.43 -0.78
C ARG A 102 7.50 11.55 -1.12
N ASP A 103 8.29 11.35 -2.15
CA ASP A 103 9.26 12.35 -2.60
C ASP A 103 8.55 13.60 -3.16
N ALA A 104 7.48 13.43 -3.93
CA ALA A 104 6.65 14.53 -4.42
C ALA A 104 5.99 15.34 -3.29
N ALA A 105 5.55 14.66 -2.21
CA ALA A 105 4.88 15.30 -1.07
C ALA A 105 5.77 16.33 -0.34
N THR A 106 7.09 16.28 -0.52
CA THR A 106 8.03 17.26 0.06
C THR A 106 8.00 18.61 -0.63
N THR A 107 7.54 18.68 -1.87
CA THR A 107 7.62 19.89 -2.72
C THR A 107 6.29 20.29 -3.37
N ASP A 108 5.31 19.41 -3.40
CA ASP A 108 4.00 19.61 -4.02
C ASP A 108 2.90 19.44 -2.96
N HIS A 109 2.15 20.52 -2.71
CA HIS A 109 1.10 20.57 -1.69
C HIS A 109 -0.02 19.52 -1.91
N ASP A 110 -0.44 19.31 -3.16
CA ASP A 110 -1.50 18.36 -3.49
C ASP A 110 -1.02 16.92 -3.26
N CYS A 111 0.26 16.63 -3.56
CA CYS A 111 0.89 15.36 -3.24
C CYS A 111 1.05 15.17 -1.72
N GLY A 112 1.36 16.24 -0.97
CA GLY A 112 1.41 16.22 0.49
C GLY A 112 0.05 15.89 1.11
N ALA A 113 -1.02 16.50 0.60
CA ALA A 113 -2.38 16.20 1.04
C ALA A 113 -2.77 14.74 0.72
N LEU A 114 -2.44 14.25 -0.47
CA LEU A 114 -2.67 12.86 -0.85
C LEU A 114 -1.90 11.87 0.04
N TRP A 115 -0.64 12.18 0.36
CA TRP A 115 0.18 11.38 1.27
C TRP A 115 -0.49 11.25 2.65
N ALA A 116 -0.91 12.38 3.24
CA ALA A 116 -1.57 12.41 4.54
C ALA A 116 -2.90 11.64 4.53
N GLU A 117 -3.71 11.79 3.49
CA GLU A 117 -4.96 11.04 3.30
C GLU A 117 -4.73 9.53 3.27
N ILE A 118 -3.71 9.07 2.52
CA ILE A 118 -3.38 7.64 2.43
C ILE A 118 -2.88 7.12 3.78
N ALA A 119 -2.05 7.88 4.49
CA ALA A 119 -1.53 7.51 5.80
C ALA A 119 -2.66 7.31 6.81
N GLU A 120 -3.61 8.24 6.89
CA GLU A 120 -4.77 8.15 7.80
C GLU A 120 -5.71 7.01 7.41
N ARG A 121 -5.98 6.81 6.12
CA ARG A 121 -6.79 5.69 5.63
C ARG A 121 -6.16 4.34 5.99
N ARG A 122 -4.82 4.22 5.87
CA ARG A 122 -4.09 3.03 6.31
C ARG A 122 -4.21 2.81 7.81
N ALA A 123 -4.05 3.86 8.62
CA ALA A 123 -4.18 3.78 10.08
C ALA A 123 -5.58 3.32 10.49
N THR A 124 -6.63 3.89 9.90
CA THR A 124 -8.01 3.48 10.14
C THR A 124 -8.27 2.01 9.78
N ASN A 125 -7.73 1.54 8.64
CA ASN A 125 -7.85 0.14 8.26
C ASN A 125 -7.12 -0.79 9.25
N MET A 126 -5.98 -0.38 9.82
CA MET A 126 -5.25 -1.18 10.81
C MET A 126 -5.96 -1.23 12.16
N ARG A 127 -6.61 -0.14 12.61
CA ARG A 127 -7.48 -0.17 13.80
C ARG A 127 -8.65 -1.16 13.63
N THR A 128 -9.28 -1.16 12.45
CA THR A 128 -10.34 -2.13 12.13
C THR A 128 -9.80 -3.57 12.15
N PHE A 129 -8.64 -3.80 11.56
CA PHE A 129 -8.01 -5.12 11.54
C PHE A 129 -7.57 -5.57 12.95
N ALA A 130 -7.03 -4.68 13.77
CA ALA A 130 -6.69 -4.97 15.17
C ALA A 130 -7.91 -5.37 15.99
N THR A 131 -9.05 -4.70 15.79
CA THR A 131 -10.32 -5.06 16.42
C THR A 131 -10.80 -6.45 15.98
N ASP A 132 -10.68 -6.77 14.70
CA ASP A 132 -11.04 -8.09 14.16
C ASP A 132 -10.10 -9.21 14.67
N LEU A 133 -8.79 -8.93 14.80
CA LEU A 133 -7.85 -9.85 15.45
C LEU A 133 -8.18 -10.04 16.93
N ARG A 134 -8.53 -8.98 17.66
CA ARG A 134 -8.89 -9.05 19.08
C ARG A 134 -10.10 -9.95 19.33
N SER A 135 -11.06 -9.97 18.41
CA SER A 135 -12.26 -10.79 18.52
C SER A 135 -11.99 -12.30 18.54
N THR A 136 -10.81 -12.75 18.09
CA THR A 136 -10.43 -14.18 18.16
C THR A 136 -10.04 -14.64 19.57
N GLY A 137 -9.72 -13.70 20.48
CA GLY A 137 -9.23 -14.02 21.83
C GLY A 137 -7.78 -14.51 21.89
N GLU A 138 -7.04 -14.49 20.77
CA GLU A 138 -5.66 -15.04 20.68
C GLU A 138 -4.56 -13.99 20.83
N LEU A 139 -4.90 -12.68 20.86
CA LEU A 139 -3.90 -11.62 21.03
C LEU A 139 -3.37 -11.58 22.47
N ARG A 140 -2.12 -11.16 22.61
CA ARG A 140 -1.49 -10.85 23.89
C ARG A 140 -2.33 -9.84 24.68
N ASP A 141 -2.41 -10.03 26.02
CA ASP A 141 -3.21 -9.19 26.90
C ASP A 141 -2.53 -7.84 27.22
N ASP A 142 -1.21 -7.79 27.10
CA ASP A 142 -0.40 -6.59 27.37
C ASP A 142 -0.40 -5.57 26.22
N LEU A 143 -1.01 -5.90 25.07
CA LEU A 143 -1.13 -5.01 23.92
C LEU A 143 -2.55 -4.43 23.83
N THR A 144 -2.64 -3.13 23.68
CA THR A 144 -3.90 -2.46 23.31
C THR A 144 -4.21 -2.68 21.82
N ASN A 145 -5.44 -2.38 21.38
CA ASN A 145 -5.76 -2.43 19.96
C ASN A 145 -4.95 -1.40 19.14
N GLU A 146 -4.60 -0.26 19.74
CA GLU A 146 -3.76 0.74 19.09
C GLU A 146 -2.33 0.23 18.91
N ASP A 147 -1.74 -0.43 19.92
CA ASP A 147 -0.41 -1.06 19.80
C ASP A 147 -0.39 -2.08 18.66
N VAL A 148 -1.43 -2.92 18.57
CA VAL A 148 -1.56 -3.93 17.50
C VAL A 148 -1.68 -3.25 16.14
N ALA A 149 -2.50 -2.21 16.03
CA ALA A 149 -2.67 -1.46 14.79
C ALA A 149 -1.36 -0.81 14.35
N ASP A 150 -0.62 -0.16 15.26
CA ASP A 150 0.63 0.54 14.97
C ASP A 150 1.76 -0.42 14.59
N ILE A 151 1.87 -1.57 15.25
CA ILE A 151 2.83 -2.63 14.88
C ILE A 151 2.58 -3.08 13.43
N ILE A 152 1.35 -3.36 13.08
CA ILE A 152 1.02 -3.80 11.71
C ILE A 152 1.19 -2.66 10.72
N TRP A 153 0.75 -1.45 11.05
CA TRP A 153 0.85 -0.26 10.21
C TRP A 153 2.30 0.10 9.88
N SER A 154 3.20 0.03 10.85
CA SER A 154 4.62 0.30 10.64
C SER A 154 5.27 -0.74 9.73
N MET A 155 5.03 -2.03 9.98
CA MET A 155 5.67 -3.12 9.25
C MET A 155 5.10 -3.37 7.86
N ASN A 156 3.87 -2.92 7.57
CA ASN A 156 3.28 -2.99 6.23
C ASN A 156 3.68 -1.80 5.33
N ALA A 157 4.58 -0.94 5.76
CA ALA A 157 5.05 0.21 5.00
C ALA A 157 5.86 -0.19 3.77
N ALA A 158 5.79 0.62 2.71
CA ALA A 158 6.53 0.39 1.46
C ALA A 158 8.05 0.39 1.67
N GLU A 159 8.52 1.10 2.69
CA GLU A 159 9.92 1.17 3.10
C GLU A 159 10.48 -0.21 3.46
N TYR A 160 9.74 -1.05 4.18
CA TYR A 160 10.19 -2.42 4.48
C TYR A 160 10.31 -3.29 3.22
N TRP A 161 9.40 -3.11 2.27
CA TRP A 161 9.51 -3.78 0.98
C TRP A 161 10.78 -3.37 0.24
N VAL A 162 11.06 -2.07 0.17
CA VAL A 162 12.27 -1.56 -0.49
C VAL A 162 13.52 -2.08 0.18
N LEU A 163 13.64 -1.93 1.50
CA LEU A 163 14.80 -2.39 2.26
C LEU A 163 15.06 -3.89 2.09
N LEU A 164 14.03 -4.72 2.19
CA LEU A 164 14.21 -6.17 2.22
C LEU A 164 14.22 -6.79 0.82
N VAL A 165 13.35 -6.35 -0.08
CA VAL A 165 13.22 -6.95 -1.41
C VAL A 165 14.18 -6.28 -2.40
N HIS A 166 14.17 -4.94 -2.51
CA HIS A 166 15.01 -4.25 -3.50
C HIS A 166 16.48 -4.17 -3.08
N GLU A 167 16.77 -3.81 -1.81
CA GLU A 167 18.15 -3.60 -1.37
C GLU A 167 18.81 -4.89 -0.87
N ARG A 168 18.07 -5.75 -0.15
CA ARG A 168 18.59 -7.03 0.38
C ARG A 168 18.34 -8.23 -0.53
N GLY A 169 17.65 -8.06 -1.66
CA GLY A 169 17.41 -9.10 -2.66
C GLY A 169 16.49 -10.23 -2.20
N TRP A 170 15.59 -9.97 -1.23
CA TRP A 170 14.61 -10.98 -0.85
C TRP A 170 13.58 -11.18 -1.96
N ASN A 171 13.11 -12.40 -2.11
CA ASN A 171 11.92 -12.65 -2.92
C ASN A 171 10.64 -12.37 -2.11
N ALA A 172 9.51 -12.28 -2.82
CA ALA A 172 8.21 -11.97 -2.22
C ALA A 172 7.76 -13.02 -1.19
N GLU A 173 8.07 -14.29 -1.43
CA GLU A 173 7.71 -15.40 -0.53
C GLU A 173 8.43 -15.26 0.82
N ARG A 174 9.74 -14.96 0.80
CA ARG A 174 10.53 -14.70 2.01
C ARG A 174 10.01 -13.50 2.78
N PHE A 175 9.63 -12.42 2.07
CA PHE A 175 9.04 -11.24 2.69
C PHE A 175 7.70 -11.57 3.37
N THR A 176 6.82 -12.30 2.70
CA THR A 176 5.54 -12.77 3.26
C THR A 176 5.75 -13.63 4.51
N GLY A 177 6.64 -14.61 4.43
CA GLY A 177 6.95 -15.50 5.57
C GLY A 177 7.51 -14.74 6.77
N TRP A 178 8.34 -13.72 6.52
CA TRP A 178 8.86 -12.84 7.56
C TRP A 178 7.74 -12.02 8.23
N LEU A 179 6.81 -11.46 7.47
CA LEU A 179 5.66 -10.74 8.04
C LEU A 179 4.79 -11.66 8.91
N ILE A 180 4.49 -12.87 8.42
CA ILE A 180 3.69 -13.85 9.18
C ILE A 180 4.39 -14.21 10.49
N ASP A 181 5.67 -14.55 10.45
CA ASP A 181 6.45 -14.92 11.66
C ASP A 181 6.53 -13.75 12.64
N ALA A 182 6.90 -12.55 12.16
CA ALA A 182 7.05 -11.36 12.98
C ALA A 182 5.72 -10.96 13.66
N TRP A 183 4.63 -10.83 12.90
CA TRP A 183 3.34 -10.48 13.48
C TRP A 183 2.80 -11.56 14.41
N THR A 184 2.99 -12.84 14.08
CA THR A 184 2.59 -13.94 14.98
C THR A 184 3.31 -13.84 16.33
N ARG A 185 4.63 -13.67 16.32
CA ARG A 185 5.43 -13.57 17.56
C ARG A 185 5.17 -12.29 18.35
N LEU A 186 4.95 -11.17 17.66
CA LEU A 186 4.72 -9.89 18.32
C LEU A 186 3.31 -9.79 18.92
N LEU A 187 2.30 -10.33 18.25
CA LEU A 187 0.91 -10.04 18.54
C LEU A 187 0.18 -11.16 19.28
N LEU A 188 0.53 -12.44 19.03
CA LEU A 188 -0.22 -13.57 19.60
C LEU A 188 0.39 -14.02 20.93
N ARG A 189 -0.49 -14.57 21.78
CA ARG A 189 -0.04 -15.27 22.99
C ARG A 189 0.87 -16.44 22.59
N SER A 190 1.92 -16.65 23.36
CA SER A 190 2.70 -17.90 23.24
C SER A 190 1.79 -19.09 23.57
N PRO A 191 1.92 -20.20 22.85
CA PRO A 191 1.16 -21.43 23.15
C PRO A 191 1.49 -21.97 24.55
#